data_c19236d333f6396ba29356da82e3ea14
#
_entry.id   c19236d333f6396ba29356da82e3ea14
#
_cell.length_a   1.000
_cell.length_b   1.000
_cell.length_c   1.000
_cell.angle_alpha   90.00
_cell.angle_beta   90.00
_cell.angle_gamma   90.00
#
_symmetry.space_group_name_H-M   'P 1'
#
loop_
_entity.id
_entity.type
_entity.pdbx_description
1 polymer ?
#
loop_
_entity_poly.entity_id
_entity_poly.type
_entity_poly.pdbx_seq_one_letter_code
_entity_poly.pdbx_strand_id
1 'polypeptide(L)'
;MQALEPLFLRIPRGAMSRLRLAGYRLLGMQQGKRNRMEGGGRVRRCSQIAIGDYNAFTQGCWLWPLDENYDGVRIRIGNGNYFNRNLMLDACGSIEIGDHNMFGPDVYITDSNHTMRDGSAPGELPMLRGKVVIGNRCWIGAKAVILKDVTLGDGCVVAAGAVVTQSVAPGQTVAGVPARPVK
;
A
#
# COMPACT_ATOMS: atom_id res chain seq x y z
N MET A 1 -8.85 22.25 -24.39
CA MET A 1 -10.05 21.42 -24.60
C MET A 1 -9.99 20.28 -23.59
N GLN A 2 -10.64 20.42 -22.44
CA GLN A 2 -10.86 19.28 -21.54
C GLN A 2 -11.85 18.36 -22.23
N ALA A 3 -11.43 17.17 -22.61
CA ALA A 3 -12.31 16.16 -23.14
C ALA A 3 -13.40 15.88 -22.08
N LEU A 4 -14.63 16.27 -22.37
CA LEU A 4 -15.81 15.88 -21.61
C LEU A 4 -15.94 14.36 -21.74
N GLU A 5 -15.35 13.61 -20.81
CA GLU A 5 -15.74 12.21 -20.67
C GLU A 5 -17.24 12.19 -20.45
N PRO A 6 -18.00 11.49 -21.30
CA PRO A 6 -19.45 11.47 -21.21
C PRO A 6 -19.89 11.05 -19.80
N LEU A 7 -20.82 11.77 -19.20
CA LEU A 7 -21.33 11.56 -17.85
C LEU A 7 -21.75 10.10 -17.60
N PHE A 8 -22.24 9.39 -18.61
CA PHE A 8 -22.64 7.99 -18.52
C PHE A 8 -21.47 7.01 -18.35
N LEU A 9 -20.19 7.42 -18.62
CA LEU A 9 -19.01 6.60 -18.30
C LEU A 9 -18.53 6.79 -16.87
N ARG A 10 -18.90 7.89 -16.18
CA ARG A 10 -18.53 8.15 -14.78
C ARG A 10 -19.45 7.44 -13.78
N ILE A 11 -20.75 7.39 -14.07
CA ILE A 11 -21.74 6.76 -13.19
C ILE A 11 -21.44 5.28 -12.97
N PRO A 12 -21.15 4.46 -14.00
CA PRO A 12 -20.81 3.06 -13.80
C PRO A 12 -19.53 2.84 -12.95
N ARG A 13 -18.50 3.69 -13.11
CA ARG A 13 -17.25 3.58 -12.32
C ARG A 13 -17.49 3.77 -10.82
N GLY A 14 -18.28 4.77 -10.43
CA GLY A 14 -18.64 5.02 -9.04
C GLY A 14 -19.50 3.92 -8.43
N ALA A 15 -20.48 3.41 -9.16
CA ALA A 15 -21.32 2.29 -8.75
C ALA A 15 -20.49 1.00 -8.60
N MET A 16 -19.64 0.68 -9.57
CA MET A 16 -18.75 -0.49 -9.50
C MET A 16 -17.75 -0.42 -8.33
N SER A 17 -17.25 0.77 -7.99
CA SER A 17 -16.41 0.95 -6.80
C SER A 17 -17.17 0.62 -5.52
N ARG A 18 -18.41 1.09 -5.38
CA ARG A 18 -19.25 0.79 -4.21
C ARG A 18 -19.58 -0.69 -4.09
N LEU A 19 -19.95 -1.34 -5.20
CA LEU A 19 -20.24 -2.79 -5.23
C LEU A 19 -19.00 -3.60 -4.83
N ARG A 20 -17.82 -3.23 -5.34
CA ARG A 20 -16.55 -3.89 -5.01
C ARG A 20 -16.24 -3.77 -3.52
N LEU A 21 -16.33 -2.57 -2.96
CA LEU A 21 -16.09 -2.33 -1.54
C LEU A 21 -17.11 -3.06 -0.66
N ALA A 22 -18.40 -3.10 -1.05
CA ALA A 22 -19.41 -3.88 -0.35
C ALA A 22 -19.07 -5.38 -0.37
N GLY A 23 -18.65 -5.92 -1.51
CA GLY A 23 -18.16 -7.30 -1.64
C GLY A 23 -16.98 -7.61 -0.70
N TYR A 24 -15.98 -6.74 -0.66
CA TYR A 24 -14.83 -6.92 0.25
C TYR A 24 -15.23 -6.84 1.73
N ARG A 25 -16.21 -6.00 2.08
CA ARG A 25 -16.77 -5.95 3.44
C ARG A 25 -17.45 -7.27 3.82
N LEU A 26 -18.23 -7.85 2.91
CA LEU A 26 -18.85 -9.17 3.13
C LEU A 26 -17.81 -10.29 3.30
N LEU A 27 -16.65 -10.15 2.65
CA LEU A 27 -15.50 -11.06 2.79
C LEU A 27 -14.63 -10.74 4.03
N GLY A 28 -15.09 -9.87 4.93
CA GLY A 28 -14.44 -9.60 6.23
C GLY A 28 -13.53 -8.36 6.28
N MET A 29 -13.39 -7.58 5.18
CA MET A 29 -12.60 -6.34 5.24
C MET A 29 -13.25 -5.32 6.17
N GLN A 30 -12.48 -4.84 7.14
CA GLN A 30 -12.87 -3.70 7.95
C GLN A 30 -12.64 -2.42 7.14
N GLN A 31 -13.67 -1.61 6.96
CA GLN A 31 -13.52 -0.37 6.21
C GLN A 31 -14.48 0.72 6.70
N GLY A 32 -13.97 1.95 6.71
CA GLY A 32 -14.71 3.14 7.01
C GLY A 32 -15.59 3.62 5.86
N LYS A 33 -15.92 4.90 5.87
CA LYS A 33 -16.86 5.54 4.95
C LYS A 33 -16.13 6.23 3.79
N ARG A 34 -16.86 6.44 2.67
CA ARG A 34 -16.43 7.26 1.53
C ARG A 34 -15.11 6.84 0.89
N ASN A 35 -14.74 5.58 1.03
CA ASN A 35 -13.63 5.00 0.28
C ASN A 35 -14.01 4.81 -1.19
N ARG A 36 -13.02 4.90 -2.07
CA ARG A 36 -13.14 4.58 -3.51
C ARG A 36 -12.07 3.56 -3.89
N MET A 37 -12.45 2.56 -4.68
CA MET A 37 -11.51 1.58 -5.21
C MET A 37 -11.86 1.26 -6.67
N GLU A 38 -10.98 1.65 -7.58
CA GLU A 38 -11.13 1.37 -9.01
C GLU A 38 -10.82 -0.09 -9.33
N GLY A 39 -11.13 -0.52 -10.56
CA GLY A 39 -10.94 -1.90 -11.00
C GLY A 39 -9.51 -2.26 -11.37
N GLY A 40 -9.32 -3.52 -11.81
CA GLY A 40 -8.03 -4.03 -12.27
C GLY A 40 -7.06 -4.43 -11.16
N GLY A 41 -7.33 -4.08 -9.92
CA GLY A 41 -6.54 -4.49 -8.76
C GLY A 41 -6.96 -5.83 -8.19
N ARG A 42 -6.20 -6.31 -7.21
CA ARG A 42 -6.47 -7.54 -6.47
C ARG A 42 -6.44 -7.29 -4.96
N VAL A 43 -7.41 -7.86 -4.26
CA VAL A 43 -7.46 -7.86 -2.80
C VAL A 43 -7.56 -9.31 -2.36
N ARG A 44 -6.64 -9.71 -1.51
CA ARG A 44 -6.57 -11.08 -0.97
C ARG A 44 -6.82 -11.03 0.53
N ARG A 45 -7.43 -12.09 1.09
CA ARG A 45 -7.69 -12.23 2.54
C ARG A 45 -8.26 -10.96 3.18
N CYS A 46 -9.43 -10.60 2.73
CA CYS A 46 -10.11 -9.36 3.15
C CYS A 46 -10.20 -9.18 4.67
N SER A 47 -10.36 -10.26 5.45
CA SER A 47 -10.39 -10.21 6.92
C SER A 47 -9.10 -9.71 7.57
N GLN A 48 -7.97 -9.77 6.85
CA GLN A 48 -6.66 -9.28 7.33
C GLN A 48 -6.39 -7.81 6.93
N ILE A 49 -7.40 -7.08 6.46
CA ILE A 49 -7.27 -5.70 5.97
C ILE A 49 -8.25 -4.79 6.71
N ALA A 50 -7.71 -3.68 7.24
CA ALA A 50 -8.50 -2.60 7.84
C ALA A 50 -8.18 -1.27 7.17
N ILE A 51 -9.20 -0.55 6.72
CA ILE A 51 -9.08 0.72 6.01
C ILE A 51 -9.99 1.75 6.70
N GLY A 52 -9.46 2.92 7.02
CA GLY A 52 -10.20 4.06 7.55
C GLY A 52 -11.12 4.70 6.51
N ASP A 53 -11.36 5.99 6.68
CA ASP A 53 -12.29 6.78 5.89
C ASP A 53 -11.60 7.51 4.72
N TYR A 54 -12.36 7.86 3.66
CA TYR A 54 -11.93 8.78 2.59
C TYR A 54 -10.69 8.35 1.79
N ASN A 55 -10.34 7.09 1.75
CA ASN A 55 -9.22 6.60 0.95
C ASN A 55 -9.62 6.42 -0.52
N ALA A 56 -8.68 6.68 -1.42
CA ALA A 56 -8.85 6.51 -2.85
C ALA A 56 -7.78 5.58 -3.42
N PHE A 57 -8.20 4.41 -3.88
CA PHE A 57 -7.36 3.46 -4.62
C PHE A 57 -7.70 3.57 -6.10
N THR A 58 -6.74 3.97 -6.92
CA THR A 58 -6.93 4.02 -8.37
C THR A 58 -6.70 2.64 -9.00
N GLN A 59 -6.69 2.59 -10.32
CA GLN A 59 -6.67 1.33 -11.06
C GLN A 59 -5.46 0.45 -10.73
N GLY A 60 -5.68 -0.86 -10.60
CA GLY A 60 -4.60 -1.85 -10.51
C GLY A 60 -3.96 -2.01 -9.13
N CYS A 61 -4.45 -1.35 -8.08
CA CYS A 61 -3.87 -1.49 -6.73
C CYS A 61 -4.05 -2.91 -6.17
N TRP A 62 -2.99 -3.46 -5.55
CA TRP A 62 -2.99 -4.77 -4.92
C TRP A 62 -2.81 -4.65 -3.41
N LEU A 63 -3.73 -5.25 -2.64
CA LEU A 63 -3.63 -5.44 -1.20
C LEU A 63 -3.47 -6.93 -0.96
N TRP A 64 -2.26 -7.36 -0.59
CA TRP A 64 -1.84 -8.75 -0.67
C TRP A 64 -1.28 -9.32 0.64
N PRO A 65 -2.15 -9.62 1.64
CA PRO A 65 -1.73 -10.43 2.79
C PRO A 65 -1.38 -11.85 2.35
N LEU A 66 -0.21 -12.38 2.77
CA LEU A 66 0.36 -13.63 2.27
C LEU A 66 -0.10 -14.90 3.02
N ASP A 67 -0.35 -14.82 4.32
CA ASP A 67 -0.60 -15.99 5.17
C ASP A 67 -2.08 -16.24 5.44
N GLU A 68 -2.54 -17.49 5.34
CA GLU A 68 -3.93 -17.90 5.58
C GLU A 68 -4.25 -18.07 7.07
N ASN A 69 -3.27 -18.55 7.85
CA ASN A 69 -3.44 -18.94 9.24
C ASN A 69 -3.12 -17.79 10.23
N TYR A 70 -3.55 -16.58 9.93
CA TYR A 70 -3.32 -15.43 10.79
C TYR A 70 -4.62 -14.76 11.17
N ASP A 71 -4.92 -14.73 12.45
CA ASP A 71 -6.14 -14.15 13.01
C ASP A 71 -5.94 -12.66 13.37
N GLY A 72 -5.50 -11.85 12.43
CA GLY A 72 -5.23 -10.44 12.70
C GLY A 72 -5.25 -9.58 11.44
N VAL A 73 -5.09 -8.27 11.64
CA VAL A 73 -4.97 -7.30 10.56
C VAL A 73 -3.50 -7.14 10.19
N ARG A 74 -3.13 -7.52 8.96
CA ARG A 74 -1.78 -7.33 8.40
C ARG A 74 -1.61 -6.02 7.65
N ILE A 75 -2.66 -5.53 7.01
CA ILE A 75 -2.65 -4.25 6.32
C ILE A 75 -3.63 -3.32 7.03
N ARG A 76 -3.09 -2.30 7.68
CA ARG A 76 -3.86 -1.23 8.34
C ARG A 76 -3.61 0.08 7.63
N ILE A 77 -4.67 0.74 7.19
CA ILE A 77 -4.62 2.02 6.48
C ILE A 77 -5.52 3.01 7.21
N GLY A 78 -4.99 4.18 7.53
CA GLY A 78 -5.72 5.28 8.14
C GLY A 78 -6.69 5.97 7.19
N ASN A 79 -6.78 7.29 7.28
CA ASN A 79 -7.79 8.08 6.59
C ASN A 79 -7.19 8.98 5.51
N GLY A 80 -7.97 9.29 4.48
CA GLY A 80 -7.65 10.35 3.53
C GLY A 80 -6.45 10.06 2.63
N ASN A 81 -6.04 8.83 2.48
CA ASN A 81 -4.90 8.46 1.65
C ASN A 81 -5.28 8.35 0.17
N TYR A 82 -4.32 8.70 -0.69
CA TYR A 82 -4.43 8.54 -2.14
C TYR A 82 -3.39 7.54 -2.65
N PHE A 83 -3.86 6.44 -3.22
CA PHE A 83 -3.06 5.38 -3.82
C PHE A 83 -3.19 5.42 -5.33
N ASN A 84 -2.11 5.78 -6.03
CA ASN A 84 -2.09 5.83 -7.48
C ASN A 84 -1.98 4.42 -8.09
N ARG A 85 -2.03 4.36 -9.42
CA ARG A 85 -2.12 3.12 -10.20
C ARG A 85 -1.03 2.10 -9.82
N ASN A 86 -1.44 0.83 -9.81
CA ASN A 86 -0.56 -0.33 -9.63
C ASN A 86 0.24 -0.34 -8.32
N LEU A 87 -0.17 0.43 -7.31
CA LEU A 87 0.44 0.31 -5.99
C LEU A 87 0.24 -1.12 -5.47
N MET A 88 1.29 -1.70 -4.86
CA MET A 88 1.21 -3.02 -4.22
C MET A 88 1.66 -2.95 -2.76
N LEU A 89 0.78 -3.43 -1.87
CA LEU A 89 1.09 -3.72 -0.47
C LEU A 89 1.19 -5.23 -0.30
N ASP A 90 2.41 -5.72 -0.10
CA ASP A 90 2.73 -7.14 0.02
C ASP A 90 3.09 -7.45 1.48
N ALA A 91 2.11 -7.97 2.24
CA ALA A 91 2.19 -8.09 3.69
C ALA A 91 2.28 -9.54 4.15
N CYS A 92 3.41 -9.93 4.72
CA CYS A 92 3.64 -11.20 5.40
C CYS A 92 3.68 -11.05 6.94
N GLY A 93 4.17 -9.93 7.44
CA GLY A 93 4.12 -9.46 8.82
C GLY A 93 3.04 -8.40 9.01
N SER A 94 3.40 -7.11 8.97
CA SER A 94 2.42 -6.02 9.02
C SER A 94 2.85 -4.78 8.25
N ILE A 95 1.90 -4.16 7.54
CA ILE A 95 2.05 -2.83 6.91
C ILE A 95 1.03 -1.90 7.54
N GLU A 96 1.51 -0.82 8.15
CA GLU A 96 0.69 0.22 8.77
C GLU A 96 0.91 1.55 8.05
N ILE A 97 -0.16 2.17 7.60
CA ILE A 97 -0.16 3.46 6.90
C ILE A 97 -1.05 4.42 7.66
N GLY A 98 -0.52 5.57 8.05
CA GLY A 98 -1.24 6.63 8.73
C GLY A 98 -2.19 7.39 7.82
N ASP A 99 -2.39 8.67 8.11
CA ASP A 99 -3.40 9.51 7.48
C ASP A 99 -2.81 10.46 6.43
N HIS A 100 -3.62 10.81 5.42
CA HIS A 100 -3.35 11.87 4.45
C HIS A 100 -2.06 11.69 3.65
N ASN A 101 -1.68 10.45 3.36
CA ASN A 101 -0.51 10.16 2.54
C ASN A 101 -0.87 10.15 1.05
N MET A 102 0.11 10.48 0.21
CA MET A 102 0.01 10.41 -1.24
C MET A 102 1.06 9.45 -1.80
N PHE A 103 0.58 8.45 -2.54
CA PHE A 103 1.44 7.45 -3.19
C PHE A 103 1.37 7.63 -4.70
N GLY A 104 2.53 7.73 -5.34
CA GLY A 104 2.69 7.73 -6.80
C GLY A 104 2.34 6.37 -7.43
N PRO A 105 2.29 6.29 -8.76
CA PRO A 105 2.05 5.02 -9.46
C PRO A 105 3.20 4.03 -9.26
N ASP A 106 2.88 2.74 -9.34
CA ASP A 106 3.84 1.62 -9.31
C ASP A 106 4.69 1.57 -8.01
N VAL A 107 4.21 2.12 -6.90
CA VAL A 107 4.87 2.00 -5.60
C VAL A 107 4.73 0.58 -5.09
N TYR A 108 5.83 0.00 -4.62
CA TYR A 108 5.87 -1.32 -3.99
C TYR A 108 6.30 -1.23 -2.53
N ILE A 109 5.52 -1.84 -1.64
CA ILE A 109 5.80 -1.89 -0.21
C ILE A 109 5.74 -3.34 0.24
N THR A 110 6.84 -3.84 0.83
CA THR A 110 6.91 -5.19 1.38
C THR A 110 7.53 -5.19 2.78
N ASP A 111 6.95 -6.00 3.64
CA ASP A 111 7.41 -6.20 5.02
C ASP A 111 8.17 -7.51 5.21
N SER A 112 8.56 -8.18 4.13
CA SER A 112 9.16 -9.50 4.21
C SER A 112 10.29 -9.72 3.22
N ASN A 113 11.12 -10.72 3.51
CA ASN A 113 12.16 -11.24 2.63
C ASN A 113 12.14 -12.78 2.64
N HIS A 114 12.67 -13.39 1.60
CA HIS A 114 12.98 -14.81 1.63
C HIS A 114 14.19 -15.08 2.53
N THR A 115 14.13 -16.16 3.30
CA THR A 115 15.33 -16.69 3.96
C THR A 115 16.25 -17.29 2.92
N MET A 116 17.54 -17.01 3.02
CA MET A 116 18.60 -17.59 2.20
C MET A 116 19.43 -18.54 3.05
N ARG A 117 19.65 -19.76 2.58
CA ARG A 117 20.56 -20.76 3.22
C ARG A 117 21.23 -21.56 2.12
N ASP A 118 22.51 -21.79 2.27
CA ASP A 118 23.29 -22.62 1.34
C ASP A 118 22.66 -23.99 1.15
N GLY A 119 22.53 -24.41 -0.09
CA GLY A 119 21.97 -25.71 -0.48
C GLY A 119 20.43 -25.82 -0.45
N SER A 120 19.71 -24.74 -0.11
CA SER A 120 18.23 -24.71 -0.12
C SER A 120 17.68 -23.71 -1.13
N ALA A 121 16.59 -24.07 -1.80
CA ALA A 121 15.88 -23.09 -2.64
C ALA A 121 15.13 -22.08 -1.76
N PRO A 122 15.08 -20.78 -2.13
CA PRO A 122 14.41 -19.75 -1.33
C PRO A 122 12.94 -20.07 -1.02
N GLY A 123 12.23 -20.74 -1.92
CA GLY A 123 10.83 -21.12 -1.73
C GLY A 123 10.60 -22.27 -0.73
N GLU A 124 11.65 -22.99 -0.33
CA GLU A 124 11.58 -24.09 0.66
C GLU A 124 11.73 -23.58 2.09
N LEU A 125 12.17 -22.34 2.25
CA LEU A 125 12.45 -21.75 3.55
C LEU A 125 11.33 -20.78 3.97
N PRO A 126 11.09 -20.63 5.29
CA PRO A 126 10.09 -19.69 5.78
C PRO A 126 10.45 -18.25 5.42
N MET A 127 9.43 -17.41 5.17
CA MET A 127 9.61 -15.98 4.98
C MET A 127 10.08 -15.29 6.25
N LEU A 128 11.05 -14.39 6.12
CA LEU A 128 11.46 -13.46 7.18
C LEU A 128 10.42 -12.33 7.25
N ARG A 129 9.56 -12.40 8.24
CA ARG A 129 8.52 -11.40 8.49
C ARG A 129 9.08 -10.18 9.20
N GLY A 130 8.57 -9.00 8.92
CA GLY A 130 8.90 -7.76 9.57
C GLY A 130 7.71 -6.83 9.63
N LYS A 131 8.00 -5.52 9.73
CA LYS A 131 6.97 -4.49 9.81
C LYS A 131 7.38 -3.31 8.95
N VAL A 132 6.40 -2.70 8.24
CA VAL A 132 6.57 -1.38 7.62
C VAL A 132 5.57 -0.42 8.25
N VAL A 133 6.04 0.76 8.65
CA VAL A 133 5.19 1.84 9.18
C VAL A 133 5.39 3.08 8.33
N ILE A 134 4.30 3.65 7.85
CA ILE A 134 4.29 4.95 7.18
C ILE A 134 3.46 5.90 8.02
N GLY A 135 4.07 6.98 8.48
CA GLY A 135 3.42 8.00 9.28
C GLY A 135 2.34 8.76 8.50
N ASN A 136 2.08 9.99 8.89
CA ASN A 136 1.04 10.82 8.31
C ASN A 136 1.64 11.82 7.32
N ARG A 137 0.84 12.27 6.34
CA ARG A 137 1.20 13.34 5.38
C ARG A 137 2.52 13.09 4.62
N CYS A 138 2.87 11.84 4.38
CA CYS A 138 4.01 11.46 3.57
C CYS A 138 3.67 11.54 2.07
N TRP A 139 4.68 11.86 1.27
CA TRP A 139 4.61 11.77 -0.18
C TRP A 139 5.60 10.73 -0.69
N ILE A 140 5.08 9.66 -1.26
CA ILE A 140 5.86 8.57 -1.83
C ILE A 140 5.83 8.69 -3.36
N GLY A 141 6.96 8.99 -3.96
CA GLY A 141 7.14 9.17 -5.40
C GLY A 141 6.88 7.89 -6.20
N ALA A 142 6.61 8.06 -7.50
CA ALA A 142 6.36 6.95 -8.42
C ALA A 142 7.49 5.91 -8.41
N LYS A 143 7.16 4.62 -8.51
CA LYS A 143 8.12 3.51 -8.54
C LYS A 143 9.07 3.43 -7.34
N ALA A 144 8.74 4.09 -6.24
CA ALA A 144 9.50 3.89 -5.01
C ALA A 144 9.24 2.49 -4.44
N VAL A 145 10.28 1.93 -3.82
CA VAL A 145 10.23 0.64 -3.14
C VAL A 145 10.53 0.87 -1.65
N ILE A 146 9.64 0.39 -0.78
CA ILE A 146 9.84 0.45 0.68
C ILE A 146 9.98 -0.98 1.18
N LEU A 147 11.13 -1.27 1.80
CA LEU A 147 11.50 -2.60 2.21
C LEU A 147 11.15 -2.87 3.68
N LYS A 148 11.30 -4.13 4.05
CA LYS A 148 11.07 -4.70 5.39
C LYS A 148 11.78 -3.87 6.49
N ASP A 149 11.08 -3.73 7.63
CA ASP A 149 11.55 -3.06 8.84
C ASP A 149 11.82 -1.54 8.70
N VAL A 150 11.22 -0.90 7.70
CA VAL A 150 11.31 0.55 7.48
C VAL A 150 10.15 1.25 8.20
N THR A 151 10.49 2.34 8.91
CA THR A 151 9.55 3.33 9.40
C THR A 151 9.79 4.67 8.72
N LEU A 152 8.78 5.22 8.05
CA LEU A 152 8.77 6.61 7.59
C LEU A 152 8.04 7.47 8.62
N GLY A 153 8.73 8.46 9.18
CA GLY A 153 8.11 9.44 10.08
C GLY A 153 7.13 10.35 9.34
N ASP A 154 6.36 11.13 10.09
CA ASP A 154 5.36 12.06 9.53
C ASP A 154 5.99 13.06 8.57
N GLY A 155 5.31 13.38 7.47
CA GLY A 155 5.75 14.39 6.51
C GLY A 155 6.98 14.01 5.67
N CYS A 156 7.39 12.75 5.66
CA CYS A 156 8.51 12.29 4.82
C CYS A 156 8.19 12.39 3.32
N VAL A 157 9.22 12.67 2.53
CA VAL A 157 9.17 12.61 1.08
C VAL A 157 10.13 11.52 0.59
N VAL A 158 9.61 10.57 -0.16
CA VAL A 158 10.41 9.56 -0.87
C VAL A 158 10.39 9.89 -2.35
N ALA A 159 11.55 10.19 -2.93
CA ALA A 159 11.65 10.53 -4.35
C ALA A 159 11.25 9.36 -5.26
N ALA A 160 10.85 9.68 -6.49
CA ALA A 160 10.52 8.66 -7.49
C ALA A 160 11.70 7.70 -7.73
N GLY A 161 11.41 6.40 -7.84
CA GLY A 161 12.41 5.37 -8.07
C GLY A 161 13.35 5.06 -6.90
N ALA A 162 13.15 5.68 -5.73
CA ALA A 162 14.01 5.43 -4.57
C ALA A 162 13.72 4.04 -3.95
N VAL A 163 14.77 3.38 -3.45
CA VAL A 163 14.66 2.12 -2.69
C VAL A 163 15.01 2.40 -1.23
N VAL A 164 14.00 2.43 -0.38
CA VAL A 164 14.15 2.74 1.05
C VAL A 164 14.45 1.46 1.81
N THR A 165 15.65 1.40 2.36
CA THR A 165 16.21 0.24 3.10
C THR A 165 16.41 0.54 4.59
N GLN A 166 16.21 1.78 5.02
CA GLN A 166 16.39 2.25 6.39
C GLN A 166 15.27 3.23 6.76
N SER A 167 14.94 3.29 8.04
CA SER A 167 13.92 4.22 8.54
C SER A 167 14.33 5.69 8.31
N VAL A 168 13.32 6.53 8.10
CA VAL A 168 13.46 7.96 7.75
C VAL A 168 12.79 8.79 8.83
N ALA A 169 13.54 9.73 9.39
CA ALA A 169 13.02 10.61 10.43
C ALA A 169 11.95 11.57 9.90
N PRO A 170 11.01 12.06 10.73
CA PRO A 170 9.95 12.95 10.29
C PRO A 170 10.45 14.16 9.50
N GLY A 171 9.72 14.54 8.45
CA GLY A 171 9.99 15.70 7.62
C GLY A 171 11.18 15.56 6.66
N GLN A 172 11.87 14.43 6.66
CA GLN A 172 13.02 14.22 5.77
C GLN A 172 12.59 13.86 4.35
N THR A 173 13.40 14.31 3.38
CA THR A 173 13.34 13.86 1.98
C THR A 173 14.47 12.86 1.72
N VAL A 174 14.14 11.72 1.10
CA VAL A 174 15.13 10.69 0.71
C VAL A 174 15.04 10.36 -0.76
N ALA A 175 16.19 10.07 -1.39
CA ALA A 175 16.27 9.71 -2.81
C ALA A 175 17.37 8.68 -3.06
N GLY A 176 17.30 7.98 -4.19
CA GLY A 176 18.34 7.08 -4.71
C GLY A 176 18.15 5.60 -4.34
N VAL A 177 19.13 4.77 -4.75
CA VAL A 177 19.18 3.32 -4.54
C VAL A 177 20.57 2.95 -4.00
N PRO A 178 20.67 2.62 -2.71
CA PRO A 178 19.67 2.76 -1.65
C PRO A 178 19.37 4.23 -1.34
N ALA A 179 18.15 4.51 -0.88
CA ALA A 179 17.71 5.88 -0.57
C ALA A 179 18.56 6.50 0.56
N ARG A 180 18.91 7.77 0.38
CA ARG A 180 19.65 8.58 1.38
C ARG A 180 18.99 9.94 1.52
N PRO A 181 19.11 10.60 2.68
CA PRO A 181 18.64 11.95 2.85
C PRO A 181 19.22 12.89 1.80
N VAL A 182 18.37 13.74 1.24
CA VAL A 182 18.74 14.84 0.35
C VAL A 182 18.52 16.16 1.05
N LYS A 183 19.41 17.12 0.80
CA LYS A 183 19.32 18.47 1.38
C LYS A 183 18.27 19.29 0.66
#